data_c0d48b3a4c7eb6addc29967265efbac7
#
_entry.id   c0d48b3a4c7eb6addc29967265efbac7
#
_cell.length_a   1.000
_cell.length_b   1.000
_cell.length_c   1.000
_cell.angle_alpha   90.00
_cell.angle_beta   90.00
_cell.angle_gamma   90.00
#
_symmetry.space_group_name_H-M   'P 1'
#
loop_
_entity.id
_entity.type
_entity.pdbx_description
1 polymer ?
#
loop_
_entity_poly.entity_id
_entity_poly.type
_entity_poly.pdbx_seq_one_letter_code
_entity_poly.pdbx_strand_id
1 'polypeptide(L)'
;MMLSKFKRSKHQQHLAQLPKLPQTVADVRTLYAPSDFRTTLLDSIANATQRIYLVALYLEHDDAGREVLNALYQAKQRRPELEICVLVDWHRAQRGRIGAAAANTNADWYCAMASQHPEQSVPIYGVPVNTREALGVLHLKGFVVDDTVIYSGASINDVYLHQHEKYRYDRYQLITNEVLADTLIDYIKQHLLTAGAVQRLDRSDRPKSPEIKNETRLFRFALRRAGYHFRGKAGNDELAVTPLVGLGKQSVLNKTIHHLMSCTDQKLTLCTPYFNLPALLVRNIIYLLRQGKQVEIIVGDKTANDFYIPEDQPFKIIGALPYLYEINLRRFLSRLQRYVDTGQLIVRLWKDGDNSYHLKGMWVDEEWQLVTGNNLNPRAWRLDLENAILIHDPKQEMREQRQKELECIRTHTTVVGHYQELQSIQQYPIKVRKLIRRLRRIRIDRLISRIL
;
A
#
# COMPACT_ATOMS: atom_id res chain seq x y z
N MET A 1 1.64 -22.20 -29.31
CA MET A 1 2.66 -21.13 -29.50
C MET A 1 2.08 -19.83 -30.09
N MET A 2 1.34 -19.88 -31.22
CA MET A 2 0.74 -18.67 -31.86
C MET A 2 -0.25 -17.90 -30.96
N LEU A 3 -1.17 -18.60 -30.29
CA LEU A 3 -2.16 -18.01 -29.37
C LEU A 3 -1.54 -17.33 -28.13
N SER A 4 -0.39 -17.83 -27.64
CA SER A 4 0.30 -17.22 -26.50
C SER A 4 1.01 -15.92 -26.91
N LYS A 5 1.62 -15.86 -28.09
CA LYS A 5 2.22 -14.64 -28.63
C LYS A 5 1.17 -13.55 -28.88
N PHE A 6 0.01 -13.92 -29.43
CA PHE A 6 -1.08 -12.99 -29.68
C PHE A 6 -1.67 -12.40 -28.38
N LYS A 7 -1.87 -13.24 -27.35
CA LYS A 7 -2.32 -12.77 -26.03
C LYS A 7 -1.32 -11.82 -25.38
N ARG A 8 -0.02 -12.14 -25.43
CA ARG A 8 1.04 -11.27 -24.92
C ARG A 8 1.07 -9.92 -25.62
N SER A 9 0.97 -9.91 -26.95
CA SER A 9 0.88 -8.67 -27.74
C SER A 9 -0.23 -7.75 -27.27
N LYS A 10 -1.41 -8.29 -26.93
CA LYS A 10 -2.53 -7.49 -26.38
C LYS A 10 -2.21 -6.87 -25.01
N HIS A 11 -1.52 -7.57 -24.13
CA HIS A 11 -1.12 -7.04 -22.83
C HIS A 11 -0.04 -5.96 -22.97
N GLN A 12 0.96 -6.20 -23.84
CA GLN A 12 1.99 -5.21 -24.19
C GLN A 12 1.38 -3.94 -24.80
N GLN A 13 0.42 -4.10 -25.71
CA GLN A 13 -0.29 -2.99 -26.32
C GLN A 13 -1.02 -2.13 -25.26
N HIS A 14 -1.65 -2.77 -24.27
CA HIS A 14 -2.29 -2.03 -23.17
C HIS A 14 -1.28 -1.16 -22.40
N LEU A 15 -0.10 -1.70 -22.04
CA LEU A 15 0.94 -0.95 -21.33
C LEU A 15 1.54 0.14 -22.21
N ALA A 16 1.73 -0.11 -23.50
CA ALA A 16 2.25 0.87 -24.45
C ALA A 16 1.30 2.05 -24.66
N GLN A 17 -0.01 1.83 -24.53
CA GLN A 17 -1.04 2.86 -24.68
C GLN A 17 -1.31 3.68 -23.41
N LEU A 18 -0.73 3.31 -22.27
CA LEU A 18 -0.86 4.09 -21.04
C LEU A 18 -0.21 5.48 -21.27
N PRO A 19 -0.85 6.57 -20.85
CA PRO A 19 -0.19 7.87 -20.84
C PRO A 19 0.99 7.84 -19.86
N LYS A 20 2.12 8.40 -20.25
CA LYS A 20 3.37 8.36 -19.49
C LYS A 20 3.94 9.77 -19.35
N LEU A 21 4.42 10.10 -18.16
CA LEU A 21 5.17 11.33 -17.87
C LEU A 21 6.66 11.05 -18.01
N PRO A 22 7.40 11.85 -18.77
CA PRO A 22 8.85 11.67 -18.88
C PRO A 22 9.49 11.87 -17.50
N GLN A 23 10.52 11.08 -17.22
CA GLN A 23 11.21 11.09 -15.94
C GLN A 23 12.71 11.00 -16.17
N THR A 24 13.51 11.63 -15.29
CA THR A 24 14.97 11.46 -15.28
C THR A 24 15.39 10.58 -14.10
N VAL A 25 16.48 9.86 -14.26
CA VAL A 25 17.03 9.03 -13.17
C VAL A 25 17.44 9.88 -11.97
N ALA A 26 17.98 11.06 -12.21
CA ALA A 26 18.44 11.98 -11.17
C ALA A 26 17.29 12.44 -10.25
N ASP A 27 16.07 12.49 -10.78
CA ASP A 27 14.87 12.91 -10.07
C ASP A 27 14.10 11.74 -9.42
N VAL A 28 14.68 10.53 -9.41
CA VAL A 28 14.14 9.38 -8.70
C VAL A 28 15.16 8.90 -7.67
N ARG A 29 14.78 8.89 -6.40
CA ARG A 29 15.60 8.41 -5.29
C ARG A 29 14.88 7.33 -4.49
N THR A 30 15.54 6.19 -4.32
CA THR A 30 15.07 5.10 -3.47
C THR A 30 15.66 5.26 -2.07
N LEU A 31 14.83 5.19 -1.03
CA LEU A 31 15.28 5.06 0.35
C LEU A 31 15.16 3.59 0.77
N TYR A 32 16.06 3.16 1.65
CA TYR A 32 16.20 1.74 1.99
C TYR A 32 15.80 1.41 3.43
N ALA A 33 15.67 2.43 4.29
CA ALA A 33 15.31 2.24 5.69
C ALA A 33 14.13 3.13 6.12
N PRO A 34 13.30 2.68 7.09
CA PRO A 34 12.22 3.50 7.65
C PRO A 34 12.71 4.79 8.32
N SER A 35 13.91 4.77 8.92
CA SER A 35 14.56 5.96 9.50
C SER A 35 14.88 7.01 8.45
N ASP A 36 15.37 6.59 7.27
CA ASP A 36 15.63 7.50 6.15
C ASP A 36 14.34 8.15 5.66
N PHE A 37 13.26 7.37 5.63
CA PHE A 37 11.93 7.87 5.25
C PHE A 37 11.44 8.93 6.24
N ARG A 38 11.57 8.70 7.56
CA ARG A 38 11.21 9.68 8.59
C ARG A 38 12.00 10.97 8.43
N THR A 39 13.33 10.88 8.37
CA THR A 39 14.20 12.05 8.22
C THR A 39 13.83 12.83 6.95
N THR A 40 13.72 12.14 5.82
CA THR A 40 13.36 12.77 4.54
C THR A 40 11.98 13.43 4.58
N LEU A 41 10.99 12.83 5.22
CA LEU A 41 9.66 13.42 5.36
C LEU A 41 9.70 14.71 6.19
N LEU A 42 10.37 14.69 7.33
CA LEU A 42 10.48 15.86 8.22
C LEU A 42 11.28 16.99 7.56
N ASP A 43 12.38 16.67 6.90
CA ASP A 43 13.20 17.65 6.16
C ASP A 43 12.40 18.25 5.00
N SER A 44 11.64 17.44 4.27
CA SER A 44 10.79 17.93 3.19
C SER A 44 9.72 18.88 3.71
N ILE A 45 9.04 18.55 4.82
CA ILE A 45 8.06 19.43 5.45
C ILE A 45 8.71 20.74 5.90
N ALA A 46 9.89 20.66 6.52
CA ALA A 46 10.59 21.85 7.03
C ALA A 46 11.02 22.82 5.92
N ASN A 47 11.37 22.28 4.73
CA ASN A 47 11.87 23.05 3.60
C ASN A 47 10.79 23.36 2.54
N ALA A 48 9.57 22.88 2.69
CA ALA A 48 8.47 23.12 1.76
C ALA A 48 8.23 24.61 1.53
N THR A 49 8.03 25.02 0.29
CA THR A 49 7.91 26.42 -0.12
C THR A 49 6.53 26.80 -0.63
N GLN A 50 5.80 25.86 -1.23
CA GLN A 50 4.53 26.11 -1.89
C GLN A 50 3.39 25.30 -1.30
N ARG A 51 3.55 23.97 -1.17
CA ARG A 51 2.45 23.07 -0.86
C ARG A 51 2.90 21.77 -0.19
N ILE A 52 2.06 21.28 0.74
CA ILE A 52 2.20 19.97 1.39
C ILE A 52 0.83 19.26 1.35
N TYR A 53 0.77 18.10 0.72
CA TYR A 53 -0.40 17.22 0.70
C TYR A 53 -0.02 15.85 1.23
N LEU A 54 -0.50 15.50 2.43
CA LEU A 54 -0.25 14.20 3.04
C LEU A 54 -1.50 13.33 2.94
N VAL A 55 -1.42 12.18 2.28
CA VAL A 55 -2.50 11.21 2.19
C VAL A 55 -2.07 9.89 2.80
N ALA A 56 -2.74 9.46 3.87
CA ALA A 56 -2.43 8.23 4.57
C ALA A 56 -3.71 7.53 5.06
N LEU A 57 -3.63 6.24 5.39
CA LEU A 57 -4.72 5.55 6.06
C LEU A 57 -5.00 6.19 7.44
N TYR A 58 -3.94 6.61 8.13
CA TYR A 58 -4.02 7.32 9.40
C TYR A 58 -2.77 8.17 9.67
N LEU A 59 -2.98 9.21 10.44
CA LEU A 59 -2.00 9.96 11.20
C LEU A 59 -2.28 9.66 12.68
N GLU A 60 -1.46 8.83 13.33
CA GLU A 60 -1.76 8.28 14.65
C GLU A 60 -1.33 9.25 15.76
N HIS A 61 -2.10 9.28 16.84
CA HIS A 61 -1.74 10.03 18.05
C HIS A 61 -0.67 9.25 18.85
N ASP A 62 0.55 9.21 18.34
CA ASP A 62 1.75 8.66 18.98
C ASP A 62 2.94 9.62 18.80
N ASP A 63 4.15 9.21 19.15
CA ASP A 63 5.30 10.11 19.12
C ASP A 63 5.63 10.59 17.71
N ALA A 64 5.68 9.69 16.75
CA ALA A 64 5.93 10.02 15.35
C ALA A 64 4.80 10.88 14.73
N GLY A 65 3.54 10.56 15.03
CA GLY A 65 2.42 11.36 14.56
C GLY A 65 2.42 12.77 15.13
N ARG A 66 2.76 12.93 16.43
CA ARG A 66 2.94 14.25 17.04
C ARG A 66 4.08 15.04 16.41
N GLU A 67 5.21 14.37 16.13
CA GLU A 67 6.35 15.01 15.48
C GLU A 67 5.99 15.54 14.08
N VAL A 68 5.32 14.73 13.26
CA VAL A 68 4.90 15.14 11.92
C VAL A 68 3.85 16.28 11.99
N LEU A 69 2.84 16.16 12.83
CA LEU A 69 1.81 17.21 12.93
C LEU A 69 2.38 18.52 13.46
N ASN A 70 3.27 18.49 14.44
CA ASN A 70 4.00 19.67 14.92
C ASN A 70 4.86 20.29 13.81
N ALA A 71 5.55 19.47 13.01
CA ALA A 71 6.35 19.96 11.88
C ALA A 71 5.48 20.70 10.85
N LEU A 72 4.25 20.23 10.57
CA LEU A 72 3.31 20.91 9.68
C LEU A 72 2.88 22.27 10.24
N TYR A 73 2.53 22.36 11.54
CA TYR A 73 2.18 23.63 12.18
C TYR A 73 3.37 24.60 12.18
N GLN A 74 4.58 24.13 12.47
CA GLN A 74 5.81 24.94 12.41
C GLN A 74 6.12 25.43 10.99
N ALA A 75 5.92 24.58 9.97
CA ALA A 75 6.09 24.97 8.58
C ALA A 75 5.08 26.07 8.20
N LYS A 76 3.81 25.92 8.60
CA LYS A 76 2.76 26.92 8.39
C LYS A 76 3.02 28.22 9.12
N GLN A 77 3.55 28.16 10.34
CA GLN A 77 3.93 29.34 11.11
C GLN A 77 5.08 30.12 10.44
N ARG A 78 6.09 29.41 9.93
CA ARG A 78 7.23 30.04 9.22
C ARG A 78 6.84 30.59 7.85
N ARG A 79 5.88 29.96 7.17
CA ARG A 79 5.38 30.33 5.83
C ARG A 79 3.85 30.33 5.84
N PRO A 80 3.21 31.46 6.22
CA PRO A 80 1.75 31.56 6.30
C PRO A 80 1.02 31.26 4.98
N GLU A 81 1.67 31.49 3.84
CA GLU A 81 1.15 31.21 2.48
C GLU A 81 1.23 29.75 2.08
N LEU A 82 1.99 28.91 2.79
CA LEU A 82 2.15 27.49 2.48
C LEU A 82 0.81 26.76 2.48
N GLU A 83 0.44 26.14 1.36
CA GLU A 83 -0.76 25.33 1.25
C GLU A 83 -0.53 23.98 1.92
N ILE A 84 -1.28 23.66 2.99
CA ILE A 84 -1.17 22.37 3.68
C ILE A 84 -2.53 21.67 3.65
N CYS A 85 -2.54 20.38 3.33
CA CYS A 85 -3.73 19.54 3.36
C CYS A 85 -3.37 18.11 3.79
N VAL A 86 -4.03 17.60 4.81
CA VAL A 86 -3.87 16.23 5.29
C VAL A 86 -5.17 15.47 5.07
N LEU A 87 -5.10 14.28 4.48
CA LEU A 87 -6.26 13.40 4.28
C LEU A 87 -5.99 12.04 4.92
N VAL A 88 -6.94 11.60 5.73
CA VAL A 88 -6.91 10.29 6.39
C VAL A 88 -8.24 9.57 6.23
N ASP A 89 -8.27 8.26 6.49
CA ASP A 89 -9.54 7.52 6.48
C ASP A 89 -10.46 8.02 7.60
N TRP A 90 -11.72 8.29 7.24
CA TRP A 90 -12.75 8.82 8.14
C TRP A 90 -13.00 7.93 9.35
N HIS A 91 -13.18 6.63 9.11
CA HIS A 91 -13.53 5.69 10.17
C HIS A 91 -12.32 5.42 11.07
N ARG A 92 -11.15 5.31 10.45
CA ARG A 92 -9.90 5.05 11.17
C ARG A 92 -9.55 6.18 12.13
N ALA A 93 -9.77 7.42 11.73
CA ALA A 93 -9.49 8.60 12.56
C ALA A 93 -10.44 8.74 13.76
N GLN A 94 -11.65 8.21 13.67
CA GLN A 94 -12.70 8.37 14.69
C GLN A 94 -12.88 7.16 15.62
N ARG A 95 -12.06 6.12 15.47
CA ARG A 95 -12.00 5.00 16.42
C ARG A 95 -10.70 5.02 17.20
N GLY A 96 -10.73 4.57 18.43
CA GLY A 96 -9.53 4.30 19.21
C GLY A 96 -8.69 3.15 18.63
N ARG A 97 -7.49 2.97 19.11
CA ARG A 97 -6.66 1.79 18.79
C ARG A 97 -7.41 0.51 19.15
N ILE A 98 -7.29 -0.52 18.31
CA ILE A 98 -7.94 -1.81 18.58
C ILE A 98 -7.45 -2.35 19.93
N GLY A 99 -8.36 -2.38 20.91
CA GLY A 99 -8.07 -2.85 22.27
C GLY A 99 -7.69 -1.75 23.28
N ALA A 100 -7.71 -0.46 22.90
CA ALA A 100 -7.60 0.67 23.82
C ALA A 100 -8.99 1.13 24.31
N ALA A 101 -9.04 1.85 25.44
CA ALA A 101 -10.26 2.48 25.91
C ALA A 101 -10.76 3.54 24.90
N ALA A 102 -12.08 3.69 24.80
CA ALA A 102 -12.75 4.53 23.78
C ALA A 102 -12.53 6.04 23.89
N ALA A 103 -11.63 6.48 24.77
CA ALA A 103 -11.64 7.85 25.29
C ALA A 103 -10.92 8.90 24.45
N ASN A 104 -10.02 8.59 23.52
CA ASN A 104 -9.35 9.62 22.71
C ASN A 104 -9.08 9.10 21.31
N THR A 105 -9.81 9.59 20.33
CA THR A 105 -9.62 9.29 18.93
C THR A 105 -8.55 10.21 18.32
N ASN A 106 -7.99 9.80 17.16
CA ASN A 106 -7.09 10.68 16.42
C ASN A 106 -7.80 12.01 16.03
N ALA A 107 -9.08 11.95 15.68
CA ALA A 107 -9.87 13.14 15.33
C ALA A 107 -10.01 14.12 16.52
N ASP A 108 -10.14 13.62 17.75
CA ASP A 108 -10.19 14.49 18.94
C ASP A 108 -8.84 15.17 19.16
N TRP A 109 -7.75 14.45 18.93
CA TRP A 109 -6.42 15.05 18.99
C TRP A 109 -6.20 16.10 17.89
N TYR A 110 -6.65 15.86 16.65
CA TYR A 110 -6.55 16.87 15.58
C TYR A 110 -7.30 18.15 15.95
N CYS A 111 -8.49 18.02 16.53
CA CYS A 111 -9.29 19.15 17.01
C CYS A 111 -8.57 19.92 18.12
N ALA A 112 -7.97 19.22 19.08
CA ALA A 112 -7.19 19.84 20.16
C ALA A 112 -5.98 20.60 19.61
N MET A 113 -5.25 20.03 18.65
CA MET A 113 -4.12 20.68 18.00
C MET A 113 -4.55 21.94 17.24
N ALA A 114 -5.65 21.89 16.48
CA ALA A 114 -6.17 23.05 15.78
C ALA A 114 -6.58 24.17 16.74
N SER A 115 -7.14 23.82 17.91
CA SER A 115 -7.50 24.80 18.95
C SER A 115 -6.29 25.45 19.61
N GLN A 116 -5.15 24.74 19.68
CA GLN A 116 -3.88 25.27 20.20
C GLN A 116 -3.17 26.20 19.20
N HIS A 117 -3.49 26.11 17.93
CA HIS A 117 -2.87 26.87 16.84
C HIS A 117 -3.92 27.64 16.00
N PRO A 118 -4.68 28.57 16.59
CA PRO A 118 -5.79 29.23 15.89
C PRO A 118 -5.35 30.07 14.69
N GLU A 119 -4.12 30.57 14.71
CA GLU A 119 -3.56 31.41 13.63
C GLU A 119 -2.97 30.57 12.48
N GLN A 120 -2.73 29.27 12.67
CA GLN A 120 -2.17 28.38 11.68
C GLN A 120 -3.21 27.40 11.17
N SER A 121 -3.55 27.47 9.87
CA SER A 121 -4.48 26.52 9.27
C SER A 121 -3.75 25.30 8.72
N VAL A 122 -3.92 24.15 9.38
CA VAL A 122 -3.48 22.83 8.91
C VAL A 122 -4.72 21.92 8.81
N PRO A 123 -5.49 22.03 7.73
CA PRO A 123 -6.73 21.28 7.58
C PRO A 123 -6.50 19.77 7.47
N ILE A 124 -7.23 19.00 8.27
CA ILE A 124 -7.20 17.54 8.28
C ILE A 124 -8.59 17.03 7.89
N TYR A 125 -8.67 16.33 6.77
CA TYR A 125 -9.90 15.79 6.20
C TYR A 125 -10.02 14.28 6.43
N GLY A 126 -11.24 13.85 6.76
CA GLY A 126 -11.61 12.45 6.81
C GLY A 126 -12.33 12.03 5.54
N VAL A 127 -11.84 10.98 4.90
CA VAL A 127 -12.36 10.47 3.63
C VAL A 127 -13.07 9.12 3.84
N PRO A 128 -14.41 9.06 3.81
CA PRO A 128 -15.18 7.83 3.99
C PRO A 128 -15.37 7.11 2.65
N VAL A 129 -14.47 6.21 2.28
CA VAL A 129 -14.59 5.43 1.02
C VAL A 129 -15.81 4.51 1.04
N ASN A 130 -16.28 4.09 2.20
CA ASN A 130 -17.51 3.34 2.39
C ASN A 130 -18.19 3.73 3.71
N THR A 131 -19.42 3.29 3.91
CA THR A 131 -20.21 3.53 5.12
C THR A 131 -19.71 2.80 6.37
N ARG A 132 -18.78 1.86 6.22
CA ARG A 132 -18.09 1.11 7.28
C ARG A 132 -16.66 0.82 6.88
N GLU A 133 -15.73 0.91 7.82
CA GLU A 133 -14.30 0.60 7.63
C GLU A 133 -14.07 -0.81 7.04
N ALA A 134 -14.81 -1.80 7.51
CA ALA A 134 -14.71 -3.18 7.02
C ALA A 134 -15.06 -3.35 5.53
N LEU A 135 -15.79 -2.40 4.93
CA LEU A 135 -16.26 -2.46 3.56
C LEU A 135 -15.46 -1.57 2.59
N GLY A 136 -14.37 -0.98 3.05
CA GLY A 136 -13.44 -0.20 2.24
C GLY A 136 -12.94 1.07 2.94
N VAL A 137 -11.67 1.37 2.75
CA VAL A 137 -10.96 2.51 3.36
C VAL A 137 -10.23 3.35 2.32
N LEU A 138 -9.84 4.55 2.74
CA LEU A 138 -8.87 5.38 2.03
C LEU A 138 -7.50 4.70 2.14
N HIS A 139 -7.01 4.15 1.04
CA HIS A 139 -5.70 3.51 1.00
C HIS A 139 -4.79 4.13 -0.08
N LEU A 140 -5.13 5.34 -0.52
CA LEU A 140 -4.24 6.15 -1.36
C LEU A 140 -2.94 6.43 -0.60
N LYS A 141 -1.86 6.51 -1.35
CA LYS A 141 -0.51 6.73 -0.88
C LYS A 141 0.17 7.83 -1.70
N GLY A 142 1.26 8.34 -1.17
CA GLY A 142 2.03 9.42 -1.75
C GLY A 142 1.80 10.72 -0.99
N PHE A 143 2.88 11.27 -0.44
CA PHE A 143 2.93 12.61 0.12
C PHE A 143 3.50 13.53 -0.95
N VAL A 144 2.84 14.62 -1.21
CA VAL A 144 3.33 15.63 -2.16
C VAL A 144 3.86 16.81 -1.35
N VAL A 145 5.13 17.11 -1.54
CA VAL A 145 5.78 18.30 -0.98
C VAL A 145 6.42 19.06 -2.14
N ASP A 146 5.90 20.24 -2.42
CA ASP A 146 6.20 21.01 -3.63
C ASP A 146 6.02 20.13 -4.89
N ASP A 147 7.07 19.87 -5.65
CA ASP A 147 7.04 19.05 -6.86
C ASP A 147 7.55 17.62 -6.63
N THR A 148 7.80 17.24 -5.38
CA THR A 148 8.29 15.90 -5.03
C THR A 148 7.17 15.04 -4.45
N VAL A 149 6.98 13.87 -5.03
CA VAL A 149 6.13 12.81 -4.51
C VAL A 149 6.96 11.84 -3.68
N ILE A 150 6.74 11.79 -2.38
CA ILE A 150 7.30 10.80 -1.46
C ILE A 150 6.32 9.64 -1.38
N TYR A 151 6.57 8.58 -2.12
CA TYR A 151 5.66 7.43 -2.21
C TYR A 151 6.10 6.28 -1.32
N SER A 152 5.21 5.81 -0.45
CA SER A 152 5.37 4.61 0.36
C SER A 152 4.02 3.95 0.64
N GLY A 153 4.02 2.65 0.93
CA GLY A 153 2.85 1.95 1.51
C GLY A 153 2.58 2.32 2.97
N ALA A 154 3.48 3.05 3.62
CA ALA A 154 3.39 3.47 5.01
C ALA A 154 2.20 4.41 5.28
N SER A 155 1.74 4.41 6.52
CA SER A 155 0.97 5.48 7.16
C SER A 155 1.88 6.21 8.15
N ILE A 156 1.33 7.11 8.98
CA ILE A 156 2.15 7.92 9.90
C ILE A 156 1.91 7.43 11.33
N ASN A 157 2.88 6.70 11.86
CA ASN A 157 2.94 6.27 13.26
C ASN A 157 4.36 5.81 13.63
N ASP A 158 4.57 5.48 14.93
CA ASP A 158 5.89 5.13 15.49
C ASP A 158 6.59 4.02 14.71
N VAL A 159 5.88 2.92 14.36
CA VAL A 159 6.52 1.77 13.72
C VAL A 159 6.86 2.01 12.24
N TYR A 160 6.05 2.78 11.51
CA TYR A 160 6.36 3.12 10.12
C TYR A 160 7.47 4.15 9.99
N LEU A 161 7.60 5.05 10.95
CA LEU A 161 8.65 6.06 10.96
C LEU A 161 9.88 5.65 11.78
N HIS A 162 9.91 4.41 12.30
CA HIS A 162 11.01 3.89 13.12
C HIS A 162 11.37 4.87 14.26
N GLN A 163 10.33 5.30 14.99
CA GLN A 163 10.49 6.26 16.08
C GLN A 163 11.21 5.67 17.29
N HIS A 164 11.01 4.37 17.53
CA HIS A 164 11.59 3.59 18.60
C HIS A 164 12.31 2.36 18.04
N GLU A 165 12.58 1.34 18.85
CA GLU A 165 13.32 0.15 18.46
C GLU A 165 12.66 -0.67 17.34
N LYS A 166 11.30 -0.73 17.34
CA LYS A 166 10.54 -1.51 16.36
C LYS A 166 10.20 -0.69 15.13
N TYR A 167 10.37 -1.31 13.98
CA TYR A 167 9.96 -0.73 12.73
C TYR A 167 9.05 -1.65 11.91
N ARG A 168 8.40 -1.04 10.93
CA ARG A 168 7.62 -1.73 9.91
C ARG A 168 8.23 -1.45 8.55
N TYR A 169 8.84 -2.47 7.97
CA TYR A 169 9.54 -2.33 6.70
C TYR A 169 8.57 -2.16 5.54
N ASP A 170 8.75 -1.09 4.77
CA ASP A 170 7.97 -0.80 3.57
C ASP A 170 8.91 -0.30 2.45
N ARG A 171 8.36 0.11 1.34
CA ARG A 171 9.06 0.64 0.17
C ARG A 171 8.96 2.16 0.15
N TYR A 172 10.04 2.86 -0.22
CA TYR A 172 10.10 4.32 -0.22
C TYR A 172 10.73 4.82 -1.50
N GLN A 173 9.98 5.63 -2.26
CA GLN A 173 10.44 6.25 -3.50
C GLN A 173 10.17 7.75 -3.46
N LEU A 174 11.17 8.55 -3.77
CA LEU A 174 11.02 9.96 -4.02
C LEU A 174 11.08 10.20 -5.52
N ILE A 175 10.07 10.88 -6.05
CA ILE A 175 9.97 11.17 -7.47
C ILE A 175 9.69 12.67 -7.61
N THR A 176 10.67 13.41 -8.07
CA THR A 176 10.52 14.84 -8.35
C THR A 176 10.00 14.99 -9.77
N ASN A 177 8.76 15.44 -9.89
CA ASN A 177 8.07 15.66 -11.17
C ASN A 177 6.83 16.52 -10.93
N GLU A 178 6.85 17.76 -11.39
CA GLU A 178 5.78 18.73 -11.20
C GLU A 178 4.43 18.21 -11.70
N VAL A 179 4.38 17.66 -12.92
CA VAL A 179 3.13 17.15 -13.50
C VAL A 179 2.58 15.96 -12.74
N LEU A 180 3.44 15.08 -12.20
CA LEU A 180 3.02 13.98 -11.31
C LEU A 180 2.44 14.53 -10.01
N ALA A 181 3.11 15.48 -9.38
CA ALA A 181 2.66 16.13 -8.15
C ALA A 181 1.30 16.82 -8.36
N ASP A 182 1.17 17.61 -9.42
CA ASP A 182 -0.08 18.26 -9.80
C ASP A 182 -1.21 17.24 -10.04
N THR A 183 -0.91 16.16 -10.76
CA THR A 183 -1.90 15.10 -11.04
C THR A 183 -2.48 14.49 -9.76
N LEU A 184 -1.64 14.25 -8.74
CA LEU A 184 -2.10 13.71 -7.46
C LEU A 184 -2.92 14.75 -6.69
N ILE A 185 -2.49 16.00 -6.67
CA ILE A 185 -3.19 17.11 -5.99
C ILE A 185 -4.53 17.41 -6.68
N ASP A 186 -4.57 17.44 -8.00
CA ASP A 186 -5.79 17.66 -8.78
C ASP A 186 -6.83 16.59 -8.49
N TYR A 187 -6.43 15.33 -8.38
CA TYR A 187 -7.34 14.26 -7.97
C TYR A 187 -7.92 14.52 -6.57
N ILE A 188 -7.10 14.94 -5.62
CA ILE A 188 -7.54 15.28 -4.27
C ILE A 188 -8.52 16.46 -4.33
N LYS A 189 -8.17 17.54 -5.01
CA LYS A 189 -8.99 18.74 -5.10
C LYS A 189 -10.32 18.48 -5.82
N GLN A 190 -10.29 17.78 -6.95
CA GLN A 190 -11.47 17.58 -7.82
C GLN A 190 -12.39 16.46 -7.37
N HIS A 191 -11.85 15.38 -6.79
CA HIS A 191 -12.65 14.18 -6.49
C HIS A 191 -12.83 13.92 -5.00
N LEU A 192 -11.94 14.40 -4.12
CA LEU A 192 -12.07 14.18 -2.68
C LEU A 192 -12.63 15.42 -2.00
N LEU A 193 -12.00 16.57 -2.10
CA LEU A 193 -12.38 17.77 -1.34
C LEU A 193 -13.69 18.40 -1.78
N THR A 194 -14.17 18.14 -3.00
CA THR A 194 -15.48 18.59 -3.51
C THR A 194 -16.65 17.71 -3.05
N ALA A 195 -16.35 16.53 -2.50
CA ALA A 195 -17.38 15.57 -2.11
C ALA A 195 -17.98 15.94 -0.75
N GLY A 196 -19.30 16.05 -0.66
CA GLY A 196 -20.01 16.34 0.60
C GLY A 196 -19.80 15.30 1.70
N ALA A 197 -19.33 14.10 1.35
CA ALA A 197 -18.97 13.07 2.33
C ALA A 197 -17.63 13.33 3.04
N VAL A 198 -16.73 14.10 2.42
CA VAL A 198 -15.40 14.40 2.97
C VAL A 198 -15.52 15.60 3.90
N GLN A 199 -15.15 15.40 5.16
CA GLN A 199 -15.37 16.38 6.22
C GLN A 199 -14.10 16.69 6.99
N ARG A 200 -14.04 17.88 7.58
CA ARG A 200 -12.95 18.29 8.47
C ARG A 200 -12.97 17.50 9.77
N LEU A 201 -11.84 16.90 10.12
CA LEU A 201 -11.65 16.16 11.38
C LEU A 201 -11.07 17.02 12.51
N ASP A 202 -10.44 18.11 12.16
CA ASP A 202 -9.83 19.08 13.06
C ASP A 202 -10.83 20.15 13.58
N ARG A 203 -12.14 19.87 13.43
CA ARG A 203 -13.24 20.72 13.93
C ARG A 203 -14.11 19.98 14.93
N SER A 204 -14.70 20.73 15.88
CA SER A 204 -15.61 20.19 16.87
C SER A 204 -17.02 19.89 16.32
N ASP A 205 -17.43 20.59 15.25
CA ASP A 205 -18.75 20.50 14.61
C ASP A 205 -18.83 19.38 13.53
N ARG A 206 -17.86 18.44 13.54
CA ARG A 206 -17.86 17.33 12.59
C ARG A 206 -19.10 16.45 12.71
N PRO A 207 -19.71 16.03 11.59
CA PRO A 207 -20.90 15.18 11.60
C PRO A 207 -20.59 13.78 12.12
N LYS A 208 -21.61 13.05 12.55
CA LYS A 208 -21.48 11.63 12.87
C LYS A 208 -21.57 10.78 11.59
N SER A 209 -20.95 9.61 11.60
CA SER A 209 -20.95 8.70 10.41
C SER A 209 -22.35 8.36 9.87
N PRO A 210 -23.43 8.20 10.69
CA PRO A 210 -24.78 8.01 10.15
C PRO A 210 -25.32 9.19 9.36
N GLU A 211 -24.93 10.42 9.72
CA GLU A 211 -25.43 11.66 9.10
C GLU A 211 -24.93 11.82 7.66
N ILE A 212 -23.70 11.40 7.38
CA ILE A 212 -23.08 11.45 6.04
C ILE A 212 -23.22 10.14 5.23
N LYS A 213 -24.10 9.23 5.64
CA LYS A 213 -24.19 7.88 5.04
C LYS A 213 -24.62 7.89 3.57
N ASN A 214 -25.54 8.78 3.21
CA ASN A 214 -26.04 8.88 1.84
C ASN A 214 -24.98 9.52 0.94
N GLU A 215 -24.35 10.59 1.38
CA GLU A 215 -23.23 11.26 0.71
C GLU A 215 -22.07 10.29 0.49
N THR A 216 -21.77 9.45 1.48
CA THR A 216 -20.73 8.40 1.37
C THR A 216 -21.08 7.37 0.27
N ARG A 217 -22.33 6.99 0.13
CA ARG A 217 -22.77 6.06 -0.94
C ARG A 217 -22.61 6.67 -2.33
N LEU A 218 -23.03 7.92 -2.50
CA LEU A 218 -22.87 8.67 -3.75
C LEU A 218 -21.39 8.87 -4.08
N PHE A 219 -20.61 9.27 -3.09
CA PHE A 219 -19.17 9.44 -3.21
C PHE A 219 -18.46 8.15 -3.64
N ARG A 220 -18.78 7.00 -3.01
CA ARG A 220 -18.23 5.71 -3.43
C ARG A 220 -18.54 5.39 -4.90
N PHE A 221 -19.73 5.73 -5.37
CA PHE A 221 -20.11 5.54 -6.77
C PHE A 221 -19.28 6.44 -7.71
N ALA A 222 -19.06 7.70 -7.33
CA ALA A 222 -18.21 8.62 -8.06
C ALA A 222 -16.74 8.14 -8.11
N LEU A 223 -16.18 7.69 -6.98
CA LEU A 223 -14.81 7.18 -6.88
C LEU A 223 -14.51 5.99 -7.81
N ARG A 224 -15.51 5.16 -8.13
CA ARG A 224 -15.33 4.06 -9.09
C ARG A 224 -15.07 4.51 -10.52
N ARG A 225 -15.39 5.76 -10.84
CA ARG A 225 -15.24 6.37 -12.16
C ARG A 225 -14.13 7.41 -12.19
N ALA A 226 -13.72 7.89 -11.02
CA ALA A 226 -12.64 8.84 -10.88
C ALA A 226 -11.30 8.21 -11.27
N GLY A 227 -10.46 9.00 -11.94
CA GLY A 227 -9.13 8.62 -12.40
C GLY A 227 -8.17 9.79 -12.33
N TYR A 228 -6.89 9.53 -12.48
CA TYR A 228 -5.91 10.57 -12.71
C TYR A 228 -6.03 11.11 -14.15
N HIS A 229 -5.99 12.42 -14.30
CA HIS A 229 -6.06 13.09 -15.58
C HIS A 229 -4.78 13.89 -15.81
N PHE A 230 -4.02 13.50 -16.80
CA PHE A 230 -2.77 14.18 -17.20
C PHE A 230 -2.49 13.92 -18.67
N ARG A 231 -1.65 14.77 -19.25
CA ARG A 231 -1.17 14.58 -20.62
C ARG A 231 0.17 13.86 -20.59
N GLY A 232 0.17 12.59 -21.00
CA GLY A 232 1.39 11.82 -21.20
C GLY A 232 2.15 12.33 -22.44
N LYS A 233 3.46 12.59 -22.27
CA LYS A 233 4.32 13.08 -23.35
C LYS A 233 5.47 12.14 -23.68
N ALA A 234 5.75 11.16 -22.79
CA ALA A 234 6.86 10.24 -22.98
C ALA A 234 6.53 9.13 -24.00
N GLY A 235 7.52 8.79 -24.79
CA GLY A 235 7.49 7.65 -25.70
C GLY A 235 7.60 6.30 -24.96
N ASN A 236 7.62 5.21 -25.75
CA ASN A 236 7.78 3.87 -25.21
C ASN A 236 9.25 3.45 -25.02
N ASP A 237 10.19 4.27 -25.41
CA ASP A 237 11.64 4.08 -25.33
C ASP A 237 12.32 5.04 -24.33
N GLU A 238 11.53 5.71 -23.49
CA GLU A 238 12.00 6.67 -22.49
C GLU A 238 11.67 6.20 -21.08
N LEU A 239 12.52 6.57 -20.11
CA LEU A 239 12.18 6.41 -18.69
C LEU A 239 10.96 7.30 -18.38
N ALA A 240 9.93 6.69 -17.83
CA ALA A 240 8.67 7.38 -17.61
C ALA A 240 7.90 6.83 -16.41
N VAL A 241 6.99 7.65 -15.89
CA VAL A 241 6.08 7.27 -14.80
C VAL A 241 4.62 7.44 -15.21
N THR A 242 3.78 6.51 -14.75
CA THR A 242 2.32 6.57 -14.95
C THR A 242 1.63 6.45 -13.60
N PRO A 243 0.99 7.51 -13.09
CA PRO A 243 0.15 7.41 -11.90
C PRO A 243 -1.14 6.64 -12.21
N LEU A 244 -1.51 5.73 -11.33
CA LEU A 244 -2.68 4.86 -11.44
C LEU A 244 -3.51 4.95 -10.17
N VAL A 245 -4.83 5.05 -10.29
CA VAL A 245 -5.75 5.06 -9.15
C VAL A 245 -6.96 4.21 -9.47
N GLY A 246 -7.61 3.69 -8.44
CA GLY A 246 -8.89 3.04 -8.67
C GLY A 246 -9.52 2.36 -7.48
N LEU A 247 -10.82 2.16 -7.62
CA LEU A 247 -11.69 1.48 -6.67
C LEU A 247 -12.44 0.34 -7.37
N GLY A 248 -12.22 -0.89 -6.88
CA GLY A 248 -12.94 -2.07 -7.38
C GLY A 248 -12.20 -2.81 -8.50
N LYS A 249 -12.69 -4.03 -8.78
CA LYS A 249 -12.02 -5.01 -9.65
C LYS A 249 -11.72 -4.53 -11.08
N GLN A 250 -12.54 -3.62 -11.61
CA GLN A 250 -12.45 -3.14 -12.98
C GLN A 250 -11.72 -1.80 -13.10
N SER A 251 -11.10 -1.34 -12.02
CA SER A 251 -10.32 -0.11 -12.02
C SER A 251 -9.14 -0.18 -12.99
N VAL A 252 -8.68 0.98 -13.45
CA VAL A 252 -7.49 1.09 -14.32
C VAL A 252 -6.28 0.48 -13.63
N LEU A 253 -6.09 0.74 -12.33
CA LEU A 253 -5.02 0.16 -11.53
C LEU A 253 -5.02 -1.37 -11.58
N ASN A 254 -6.15 -2.02 -11.27
CA ASN A 254 -6.22 -3.48 -11.23
C ASN A 254 -6.07 -4.12 -12.62
N LYS A 255 -6.59 -3.47 -13.66
CA LYS A 255 -6.37 -3.90 -15.05
C LYS A 255 -4.89 -3.82 -15.42
N THR A 256 -4.24 -2.71 -15.06
CA THR A 256 -2.80 -2.52 -15.34
C THR A 256 -1.95 -3.55 -14.60
N ILE A 257 -2.23 -3.85 -13.32
CA ILE A 257 -1.56 -4.92 -12.56
C ILE A 257 -1.69 -6.27 -13.29
N HIS A 258 -2.89 -6.61 -13.75
CA HIS A 258 -3.12 -7.85 -14.50
C HIS A 258 -2.33 -7.89 -15.82
N HIS A 259 -2.34 -6.79 -16.59
CA HIS A 259 -1.61 -6.69 -17.85
C HIS A 259 -0.09 -6.74 -17.61
N LEU A 260 0.40 -6.03 -16.60
CA LEU A 260 1.81 -6.01 -16.23
C LEU A 260 2.33 -7.40 -15.89
N MET A 261 1.65 -8.15 -15.02
CA MET A 261 2.02 -9.54 -14.73
C MET A 261 1.98 -10.42 -15.98
N SER A 262 0.99 -10.23 -16.85
CA SER A 262 0.81 -11.04 -18.06
C SER A 262 1.84 -10.75 -19.16
N CYS A 263 2.54 -9.60 -19.07
CA CYS A 263 3.61 -9.21 -20.00
C CYS A 263 4.97 -9.80 -19.62
N THR A 264 5.13 -10.39 -18.44
CA THR A 264 6.41 -10.96 -17.99
C THR A 264 7.02 -11.86 -19.06
N ASP A 265 8.26 -11.56 -19.43
CA ASP A 265 9.02 -12.35 -20.40
C ASP A 265 10.00 -13.31 -19.75
N GLN A 266 10.70 -12.86 -18.72
CA GLN A 266 11.71 -13.65 -18.04
C GLN A 266 11.36 -13.85 -16.58
N LYS A 267 11.20 -12.75 -15.80
CA LYS A 267 11.07 -12.80 -14.36
C LYS A 267 10.03 -11.83 -13.83
N LEU A 268 9.17 -12.33 -12.95
CA LEU A 268 8.29 -11.55 -12.08
C LEU A 268 8.81 -11.63 -10.64
N THR A 269 9.10 -10.48 -10.01
CA THR A 269 9.28 -10.39 -8.55
C THR A 269 8.08 -9.68 -7.95
N LEU A 270 7.44 -10.28 -6.95
CA LEU A 270 6.24 -9.80 -6.29
C LEU A 270 6.48 -9.71 -4.78
N CYS A 271 6.22 -8.55 -4.18
CA CYS A 271 6.21 -8.37 -2.74
C CYS A 271 4.80 -8.08 -2.24
N THR A 272 4.39 -8.74 -1.16
CA THR A 272 3.15 -8.48 -0.45
C THR A 272 3.30 -8.88 1.02
N PRO A 273 2.73 -8.10 1.97
CA PRO A 273 2.88 -8.45 3.38
C PRO A 273 2.13 -9.73 3.75
N TYR A 274 1.03 -10.02 3.06
CA TYR A 274 0.11 -11.11 3.42
C TYR A 274 -0.20 -11.97 2.20
N PHE A 275 0.16 -13.26 2.26
CA PHE A 275 -0.13 -14.14 1.13
C PHE A 275 -1.62 -14.51 1.06
N ASN A 276 -2.38 -13.65 0.41
CA ASN A 276 -3.79 -13.86 0.11
C ASN A 276 -4.16 -13.24 -1.25
N LEU A 277 -3.49 -13.69 -2.31
CA LEU A 277 -3.66 -13.10 -3.64
C LEU A 277 -5.06 -13.37 -4.23
N PRO A 278 -5.65 -12.41 -4.96
CA PRO A 278 -6.84 -12.64 -5.76
C PRO A 278 -6.65 -13.79 -6.75
N ALA A 279 -7.70 -14.56 -6.97
CA ALA A 279 -7.63 -15.75 -7.86
C ALA A 279 -7.12 -15.42 -9.28
N LEU A 280 -7.33 -14.20 -9.77
CA LEU A 280 -6.81 -13.75 -11.05
C LEU A 280 -5.28 -13.70 -11.04
N LEU A 281 -4.68 -13.12 -9.99
CA LEU A 281 -3.22 -13.01 -9.87
C LEU A 281 -2.57 -14.39 -9.66
N VAL A 282 -3.20 -15.26 -8.87
CA VAL A 282 -2.74 -16.67 -8.74
C VAL A 282 -2.75 -17.38 -10.09
N ARG A 283 -3.80 -17.19 -10.91
CA ARG A 283 -3.83 -17.77 -12.28
C ARG A 283 -2.74 -17.20 -13.17
N ASN A 284 -2.43 -15.90 -13.06
CA ASN A 284 -1.32 -15.31 -13.82
C ASN A 284 0.02 -15.95 -13.43
N ILE A 285 0.29 -16.10 -12.12
CA ILE A 285 1.51 -16.78 -11.65
C ILE A 285 1.61 -18.20 -12.21
N ILE A 286 0.54 -18.99 -12.09
CA ILE A 286 0.53 -20.37 -12.63
C ILE A 286 0.75 -20.38 -14.16
N TYR A 287 0.17 -19.41 -14.86
CA TYR A 287 0.37 -19.28 -16.31
C TYR A 287 1.83 -18.98 -16.66
N LEU A 288 2.48 -18.03 -15.95
CA LEU A 288 3.89 -17.70 -16.14
C LEU A 288 4.79 -18.93 -15.90
N LEU A 289 4.58 -19.63 -14.80
CA LEU A 289 5.32 -20.85 -14.47
C LEU A 289 5.18 -21.93 -15.57
N ARG A 290 3.98 -22.11 -16.11
CA ARG A 290 3.73 -23.03 -17.24
C ARG A 290 4.42 -22.62 -18.55
N GLN A 291 4.71 -21.31 -18.69
CA GLN A 291 5.46 -20.78 -19.83
C GLN A 291 6.98 -20.77 -19.61
N GLY A 292 7.47 -21.40 -18.54
CA GLY A 292 8.91 -21.46 -18.24
C GLY A 292 9.48 -20.18 -17.63
N LYS A 293 8.64 -19.21 -17.21
CA LYS A 293 9.08 -17.94 -16.63
C LYS A 293 9.44 -18.12 -15.17
N GLN A 294 10.37 -17.30 -14.66
CA GLN A 294 10.69 -17.26 -13.24
C GLN A 294 9.69 -16.39 -12.47
N VAL A 295 9.34 -16.82 -11.28
CA VAL A 295 8.52 -16.04 -10.35
C VAL A 295 9.17 -16.06 -8.96
N GLU A 296 9.44 -14.88 -8.42
CA GLU A 296 9.91 -14.68 -7.06
C GLU A 296 8.83 -13.98 -6.24
N ILE A 297 8.46 -14.55 -5.10
CA ILE A 297 7.44 -13.99 -4.20
C ILE A 297 8.10 -13.77 -2.84
N ILE A 298 8.05 -12.53 -2.35
CA ILE A 298 8.57 -12.16 -1.03
C ILE A 298 7.39 -11.76 -0.16
N VAL A 299 7.21 -12.46 0.96
CA VAL A 299 6.13 -12.22 1.94
C VAL A 299 6.70 -12.14 3.35
N GLY A 300 5.98 -11.50 4.25
CA GLY A 300 6.32 -11.54 5.67
C GLY A 300 6.16 -12.95 6.23
N ASP A 301 7.12 -13.39 7.06
CA ASP A 301 6.89 -14.51 7.96
C ASP A 301 5.65 -14.23 8.83
N LYS A 302 4.96 -15.25 9.31
CA LYS A 302 3.77 -15.04 10.15
C LYS A 302 4.08 -14.22 11.41
N THR A 303 5.31 -14.33 11.95
CA THR A 303 5.75 -13.57 13.12
C THR A 303 6.11 -12.11 12.78
N ALA A 304 6.42 -11.82 11.52
CA ALA A 304 6.63 -10.47 11.00
C ALA A 304 5.33 -9.78 10.54
N ASN A 305 4.18 -10.35 10.86
CA ASN A 305 2.87 -9.81 10.55
C ASN A 305 2.41 -8.87 11.68
N ASP A 306 1.84 -7.72 11.33
CA ASP A 306 1.35 -6.73 12.31
C ASP A 306 0.15 -7.20 13.16
N PHE A 307 -0.50 -8.29 12.78
CA PHE A 307 -1.54 -8.96 13.59
C PHE A 307 -1.01 -10.14 14.41
N TYR A 308 0.28 -10.45 14.33
CA TYR A 308 0.84 -11.54 15.12
C TYR A 308 0.84 -11.18 16.60
N ILE A 309 0.37 -12.14 17.40
CA ILE A 309 0.34 -12.06 18.86
C ILE A 309 1.17 -13.24 19.40
N PRO A 310 2.27 -12.97 20.10
CA PRO A 310 3.07 -14.01 20.75
C PRO A 310 2.24 -14.87 21.70
N GLU A 311 2.67 -16.13 21.93
CA GLU A 311 1.90 -17.11 22.72
C GLU A 311 1.79 -16.77 24.21
N ASP A 312 2.73 -16.01 24.73
CA ASP A 312 2.77 -15.49 26.10
C ASP A 312 1.76 -14.33 26.34
N GLN A 313 1.19 -13.76 25.26
CA GLN A 313 0.21 -12.70 25.34
C GLN A 313 -1.24 -13.21 25.26
N PRO A 314 -2.21 -12.44 25.81
CA PRO A 314 -3.62 -12.78 25.69
C PRO A 314 -4.08 -12.91 24.23
N PHE A 315 -4.62 -14.07 23.87
CA PHE A 315 -5.10 -14.33 22.51
C PHE A 315 -6.29 -13.44 22.14
N LYS A 316 -6.19 -12.76 20.99
CA LYS A 316 -7.29 -12.04 20.33
C LYS A 316 -7.60 -12.69 18.99
N ILE A 317 -8.86 -12.65 18.55
CA ILE A 317 -9.32 -13.30 17.30
C ILE A 317 -8.51 -12.83 16.08
N ILE A 318 -8.13 -11.55 16.04
CA ILE A 318 -7.32 -10.99 14.96
C ILE A 318 -5.96 -11.66 14.80
N GLY A 319 -5.38 -12.15 15.90
CA GLY A 319 -4.12 -12.90 15.90
C GLY A 319 -4.17 -14.24 15.16
N ALA A 320 -5.34 -14.68 14.69
CA ALA A 320 -5.45 -15.84 13.81
C ALA A 320 -5.13 -15.53 12.35
N LEU A 321 -5.13 -14.26 11.93
CA LEU A 321 -4.90 -13.85 10.52
C LEU A 321 -3.54 -14.31 9.98
N PRO A 322 -2.40 -14.12 10.67
CA PRO A 322 -1.10 -14.57 10.18
C PRO A 322 -1.07 -16.06 9.86
N TYR A 323 -1.75 -16.87 10.66
CA TYR A 323 -1.85 -18.32 10.46
C TYR A 323 -2.73 -18.69 9.26
N LEU A 324 -3.78 -17.91 8.98
CA LEU A 324 -4.60 -18.11 7.78
C LEU A 324 -3.81 -17.79 6.51
N TYR A 325 -2.97 -16.77 6.54
CA TYR A 325 -2.07 -16.43 5.43
C TYR A 325 -1.00 -17.51 5.21
N GLU A 326 -0.42 -18.06 6.28
CA GLU A 326 0.52 -19.19 6.18
C GLU A 326 -0.16 -20.45 5.61
N ILE A 327 -1.40 -20.75 6.00
CA ILE A 327 -2.19 -21.86 5.41
C ILE A 327 -2.40 -21.64 3.91
N ASN A 328 -2.69 -20.42 3.48
CA ASN A 328 -2.88 -20.12 2.07
C ASN A 328 -1.56 -20.28 1.29
N LEU A 329 -0.45 -19.81 1.83
CA LEU A 329 0.88 -19.98 1.25
C LEU A 329 1.27 -21.46 1.19
N ARG A 330 1.12 -22.20 2.27
CA ARG A 330 1.39 -23.64 2.31
C ARG A 330 0.58 -24.41 1.27
N ARG A 331 -0.70 -24.09 1.10
CA ARG A 331 -1.57 -24.69 0.09
C ARG A 331 -1.16 -24.31 -1.33
N PHE A 332 -0.73 -23.08 -1.55
CA PHE A 332 -0.22 -22.61 -2.82
C PHE A 332 1.06 -23.39 -3.22
N LEU A 333 2.03 -23.46 -2.31
CA LEU A 333 3.29 -24.16 -2.51
C LEU A 333 3.10 -25.66 -2.74
N SER A 334 2.23 -26.32 -1.95
CA SER A 334 1.98 -27.76 -2.10
C SER A 334 1.48 -28.17 -3.50
N ARG A 335 0.82 -27.25 -4.22
CA ARG A 335 0.34 -27.48 -5.59
C ARG A 335 1.40 -27.16 -6.63
N LEU A 336 2.40 -26.36 -6.28
CA LEU A 336 3.41 -25.82 -7.18
C LEU A 336 4.82 -26.27 -6.81
N GLN A 337 4.95 -27.27 -5.90
CA GLN A 337 6.24 -27.73 -5.38
C GLN A 337 7.24 -28.06 -6.51
N ARG A 338 6.80 -28.70 -7.57
CA ARG A 338 7.66 -29.01 -8.73
C ARG A 338 8.39 -27.79 -9.32
N TYR A 339 7.77 -26.60 -9.25
CA TYR A 339 8.39 -25.36 -9.72
C TYR A 339 9.35 -24.76 -8.69
N VAL A 340 9.15 -25.06 -7.41
CA VAL A 340 10.09 -24.73 -6.34
C VAL A 340 11.34 -25.61 -6.49
N ASP A 341 11.15 -26.92 -6.69
CA ASP A 341 12.24 -27.90 -6.84
C ASP A 341 13.17 -27.57 -8.04
N THR A 342 12.62 -26.96 -9.08
CA THR A 342 13.39 -26.52 -10.27
C THR A 342 13.94 -25.11 -10.16
N GLY A 343 13.70 -24.38 -9.04
CA GLY A 343 14.11 -22.98 -8.88
C GLY A 343 13.34 -21.99 -9.76
N GLN A 344 12.29 -22.43 -10.44
CA GLN A 344 11.43 -21.56 -11.26
C GLN A 344 10.47 -20.71 -10.44
N LEU A 345 9.99 -21.24 -9.31
CA LEU A 345 9.25 -20.51 -8.28
C LEU A 345 10.13 -20.37 -7.03
N ILE A 346 10.44 -19.15 -6.66
CA ILE A 346 11.18 -18.82 -5.44
C ILE A 346 10.22 -18.12 -4.50
N VAL A 347 10.03 -18.65 -3.30
CA VAL A 347 9.27 -17.99 -2.23
C VAL A 347 10.20 -17.67 -1.07
N ARG A 348 10.16 -16.43 -0.63
CA ARG A 348 10.97 -15.94 0.49
C ARG A 348 10.08 -15.46 1.62
N LEU A 349 10.44 -15.82 2.83
CA LEU A 349 9.85 -15.29 4.07
C LEU A 349 10.78 -14.23 4.64
N TRP A 350 10.27 -13.01 4.78
CA TRP A 350 11.00 -11.92 5.41
C TRP A 350 10.78 -11.93 6.92
N LYS A 351 11.88 -11.86 7.67
CA LYS A 351 11.86 -11.76 9.13
C LYS A 351 13.14 -11.06 9.62
N ASP A 352 12.95 -10.01 10.42
CA ASP A 352 14.02 -9.30 11.12
C ASP A 352 13.61 -9.05 12.56
N GLY A 353 14.08 -9.91 13.46
CA GLY A 353 13.71 -9.87 14.89
C GLY A 353 12.20 -9.78 15.11
N ASP A 354 11.78 -8.79 15.87
CA ASP A 354 10.37 -8.46 16.18
C ASP A 354 9.76 -7.41 15.23
N ASN A 355 10.49 -7.04 14.19
CA ASN A 355 10.03 -6.07 13.21
C ASN A 355 8.96 -6.66 12.29
N SER A 356 8.12 -5.81 11.71
CA SER A 356 7.07 -6.26 10.81
C SER A 356 7.36 -5.91 9.35
N TYR A 357 6.88 -6.77 8.45
CA TYR A 357 7.02 -6.61 7.00
C TYR A 357 5.70 -6.12 6.41
N HIS A 358 5.77 -5.00 5.68
CA HIS A 358 4.58 -4.43 5.05
C HIS A 358 4.83 -3.97 3.61
N LEU A 359 5.97 -4.32 3.03
CA LEU A 359 6.37 -3.91 1.70
C LEU A 359 5.48 -4.54 0.62
N LYS A 360 5.09 -3.74 -0.36
CA LYS A 360 4.36 -4.13 -1.56
C LYS A 360 5.08 -3.58 -2.77
N GLY A 361 5.01 -4.33 -3.84
CA GLY A 361 5.59 -3.91 -5.10
C GLY A 361 5.66 -5.05 -6.10
N MET A 362 5.97 -4.68 -7.30
CA MET A 362 6.13 -5.62 -8.40
C MET A 362 7.25 -5.14 -9.31
N TRP A 363 8.09 -6.06 -9.74
CA TRP A 363 9.12 -5.84 -10.74
C TRP A 363 8.90 -6.87 -11.84
N VAL A 364 8.80 -6.41 -13.07
CA VAL A 364 8.58 -7.27 -14.22
C VAL A 364 9.73 -7.08 -15.20
N ASP A 365 10.46 -8.15 -15.38
CA ASP A 365 11.72 -8.17 -16.10
C ASP A 365 12.70 -7.12 -15.51
N GLU A 366 13.46 -6.45 -16.31
CA GLU A 366 14.29 -5.32 -15.86
C GLU A 366 13.72 -3.97 -16.33
N GLU A 367 12.50 -3.97 -16.82
CA GLU A 367 11.88 -2.86 -17.52
C GLU A 367 10.80 -2.14 -16.69
N TRP A 368 10.03 -2.88 -15.88
CA TRP A 368 8.87 -2.32 -15.22
C TRP A 368 8.93 -2.45 -13.71
N GLN A 369 8.52 -1.38 -13.01
CA GLN A 369 8.37 -1.39 -11.56
C GLN A 369 7.02 -0.79 -11.19
N LEU A 370 6.24 -1.49 -10.36
CA LEU A 370 5.04 -0.96 -9.75
C LEU A 370 5.34 -0.58 -8.30
N VAL A 371 5.29 0.71 -8.02
CA VAL A 371 5.37 1.27 -6.66
C VAL A 371 3.95 1.43 -6.15
N THR A 372 3.55 0.72 -5.10
CA THR A 372 2.15 0.70 -4.67
C THR A 372 2.00 0.45 -3.18
N GLY A 373 0.94 1.00 -2.58
CA GLY A 373 0.45 0.65 -1.26
C GLY A 373 -0.53 -0.55 -1.27
N ASN A 374 -0.94 -1.01 -2.45
CA ASN A 374 -1.92 -2.07 -2.62
C ASN A 374 -1.37 -3.41 -2.11
N ASN A 375 -2.01 -4.00 -1.11
CA ASN A 375 -1.60 -5.27 -0.51
C ASN A 375 -1.77 -6.48 -1.44
N LEU A 376 -2.25 -6.31 -2.67
CA LEU A 376 -2.51 -7.36 -3.65
C LEU A 376 -3.40 -8.49 -3.09
N ASN A 377 -4.29 -8.15 -2.16
CA ASN A 377 -5.24 -9.06 -1.57
C ASN A 377 -6.68 -8.79 -2.07
N PRO A 378 -7.67 -9.64 -1.80
CA PRO A 378 -9.03 -9.45 -2.27
C PRO A 378 -9.71 -8.18 -1.76
N ARG A 379 -9.32 -7.68 -0.58
CA ARG A 379 -9.81 -6.42 -0.01
C ARG A 379 -9.35 -5.23 -0.84
N ALA A 380 -8.04 -5.07 -1.02
CA ALA A 380 -7.45 -4.03 -1.85
C ALA A 380 -7.97 -4.09 -3.29
N TRP A 381 -8.16 -5.31 -3.82
CA TRP A 381 -8.68 -5.54 -5.17
C TRP A 381 -10.12 -5.09 -5.40
N ARG A 382 -10.94 -4.99 -4.33
CA ARG A 382 -12.40 -4.80 -4.46
C ARG A 382 -12.96 -3.63 -3.69
N LEU A 383 -12.41 -3.33 -2.54
CA LEU A 383 -13.07 -2.53 -1.51
C LEU A 383 -12.39 -1.21 -1.25
N ASP A 384 -11.07 -1.20 -1.20
CA ASP A 384 -10.27 -0.04 -0.82
C ASP A 384 -10.01 0.87 -2.03
N LEU A 385 -9.88 2.16 -1.78
CA LEU A 385 -9.43 3.13 -2.78
C LEU A 385 -7.90 3.11 -2.80
N GLU A 386 -7.33 2.60 -3.89
CA GLU A 386 -5.91 2.31 -4.03
C GLU A 386 -5.27 3.14 -5.14
N ASN A 387 -3.97 3.37 -5.04
CA ASN A 387 -3.18 3.93 -6.14
C ASN A 387 -1.82 3.25 -6.28
N ALA A 388 -1.13 3.60 -7.34
CA ALA A 388 0.24 3.17 -7.63
C ALA A 388 0.92 4.17 -8.57
N ILE A 389 2.24 4.08 -8.65
CA ILE A 389 3.04 4.67 -9.71
C ILE A 389 3.71 3.52 -10.46
N LEU A 390 3.44 3.43 -11.75
CA LEU A 390 4.11 2.49 -12.64
C LEU A 390 5.31 3.19 -13.27
N ILE A 391 6.51 2.67 -13.05
CA ILE A 391 7.75 3.14 -13.65
C ILE A 391 8.05 2.23 -14.84
N HIS A 392 8.29 2.83 -16.01
CA HIS A 392 8.73 2.19 -17.24
C HIS A 392 10.16 2.63 -17.54
N ASP A 393 11.09 1.69 -17.55
CA ASP A 393 12.52 1.92 -17.72
C ASP A 393 13.10 0.99 -18.81
N PRO A 394 12.78 1.24 -20.09
CA PRO A 394 13.12 0.35 -21.20
C PRO A 394 14.63 0.30 -21.46
N LYS A 395 15.38 1.34 -21.09
CA LYS A 395 16.85 1.38 -21.25
C LYS A 395 17.61 0.98 -20.00
N GLN A 396 16.88 0.57 -18.92
CA GLN A 396 17.46 0.13 -17.66
C GLN A 396 18.34 1.20 -16.97
N GLU A 397 17.97 2.46 -17.11
CA GLU A 397 18.69 3.60 -16.54
C GLU A 397 18.68 3.57 -14.98
N MET A 398 17.64 2.96 -14.37
CA MET A 398 17.51 2.78 -12.93
C MET A 398 18.04 1.42 -12.43
N ARG A 399 18.82 0.70 -13.22
CA ARG A 399 19.24 -0.67 -12.93
C ARG A 399 19.95 -0.79 -11.56
N GLU A 400 20.88 0.08 -11.26
CA GLU A 400 21.64 0.05 -10.01
C GLU A 400 20.75 0.29 -8.80
N GLN A 401 19.88 1.30 -8.84
CA GLN A 401 18.92 1.58 -7.76
C GLN A 401 17.98 0.39 -7.54
N ARG A 402 17.44 -0.20 -8.62
CA ARG A 402 16.54 -1.35 -8.58
C ARG A 402 17.24 -2.58 -7.99
N GLN A 403 18.46 -2.89 -8.41
CA GLN A 403 19.23 -4.02 -7.88
C GLN A 403 19.50 -3.85 -6.40
N LYS A 404 19.99 -2.68 -5.98
CA LYS A 404 20.22 -2.36 -4.57
C LYS A 404 18.95 -2.46 -3.73
N GLU A 405 17.81 -1.95 -4.24
CA GLU A 405 16.53 -2.07 -3.56
C GLU A 405 16.15 -3.54 -3.33
N LEU A 406 16.23 -4.38 -4.37
CA LEU A 406 15.91 -5.80 -4.28
C LEU A 406 16.86 -6.57 -3.37
N GLU A 407 18.14 -6.20 -3.34
CA GLU A 407 19.13 -6.77 -2.41
C GLU A 407 18.78 -6.42 -0.96
N CYS A 408 18.47 -5.16 -0.67
CA CYS A 408 18.02 -4.74 0.66
C CYS A 408 16.75 -5.49 1.10
N ILE A 409 15.78 -5.65 0.21
CA ILE A 409 14.55 -6.40 0.49
C ILE A 409 14.86 -7.86 0.83
N ARG A 410 15.84 -8.47 0.16
CA ARG A 410 16.22 -9.88 0.37
C ARG A 410 17.09 -10.13 1.60
N THR A 411 17.70 -9.10 2.18
CA THR A 411 18.69 -9.24 3.28
C THR A 411 18.15 -10.06 4.44
N HIS A 412 16.90 -9.83 4.84
CA HIS A 412 16.25 -10.53 5.96
C HIS A 412 15.29 -11.64 5.50
N THR A 413 15.59 -12.31 4.37
CA THR A 413 14.69 -13.34 3.84
C THR A 413 15.31 -14.72 3.89
N THR A 414 14.45 -15.71 4.15
CA THR A 414 14.76 -17.15 4.04
C THR A 414 13.97 -17.74 2.87
N VAL A 415 14.63 -18.53 2.02
CA VAL A 415 13.95 -19.23 0.92
C VAL A 415 13.22 -20.46 1.47
N VAL A 416 11.99 -20.65 1.05
CA VAL A 416 11.19 -21.84 1.35
C VAL A 416 11.47 -22.89 0.25
N GLY A 417 12.23 -23.93 0.57
CA GLY A 417 12.57 -25.01 -0.33
C GLY A 417 11.46 -26.05 -0.49
N HIS A 418 10.66 -26.24 0.56
CA HIS A 418 9.56 -27.20 0.52
C HIS A 418 8.36 -26.71 1.32
N TYR A 419 7.13 -26.95 0.84
CA TYR A 419 5.90 -26.49 1.52
C TYR A 419 5.75 -27.02 2.95
N GLN A 420 6.40 -28.12 3.31
CA GLN A 420 6.38 -28.70 4.65
C GLN A 420 7.19 -27.90 5.70
N GLU A 421 8.07 -27.02 5.27
CA GLU A 421 8.78 -26.08 6.16
C GLU A 421 7.80 -25.09 6.80
N LEU A 422 6.68 -24.80 6.13
CA LEU A 422 5.60 -24.02 6.71
C LEU A 422 4.77 -24.90 7.66
N GLN A 423 4.39 -24.34 8.80
CA GLN A 423 3.62 -25.08 9.80
C GLN A 423 2.27 -25.57 9.26
N SER A 424 1.89 -26.77 9.66
CA SER A 424 0.54 -27.29 9.48
C SER A 424 -0.38 -26.81 10.60
N ILE A 425 -1.70 -26.92 10.40
CA ILE A 425 -2.70 -26.55 11.44
C ILE A 425 -2.51 -27.31 12.74
N GLN A 426 -1.96 -28.52 12.68
CA GLN A 426 -1.72 -29.35 13.86
C GLN A 426 -0.60 -28.79 14.76
N GLN A 427 0.33 -28.06 14.18
CA GLN A 427 1.48 -27.44 14.85
C GLN A 427 1.16 -26.04 15.42
N TYR A 428 -0.02 -25.48 15.13
CA TYR A 428 -0.41 -24.17 15.64
C TYR A 428 -0.80 -24.22 17.13
N PRO A 429 -0.69 -23.09 17.84
CA PRO A 429 -1.15 -22.95 19.21
C PRO A 429 -2.59 -23.43 19.38
N ILE A 430 -2.92 -24.04 20.53
CA ILE A 430 -4.20 -24.69 20.74
C ILE A 430 -5.39 -23.74 20.49
N LYS A 431 -5.29 -22.48 20.96
CA LYS A 431 -6.36 -21.48 20.80
C LYS A 431 -6.58 -21.14 19.32
N VAL A 432 -5.51 -20.93 18.57
CA VAL A 432 -5.55 -20.66 17.11
C VAL A 432 -6.14 -21.86 16.37
N ARG A 433 -5.66 -23.08 16.66
CA ARG A 433 -6.13 -24.32 16.04
C ARG A 433 -7.62 -24.55 16.25
N LYS A 434 -8.12 -24.35 17.49
CA LYS A 434 -9.56 -24.45 17.80
C LYS A 434 -10.38 -23.45 17.00
N LEU A 435 -9.95 -22.19 16.93
CA LEU A 435 -10.62 -21.15 16.16
C LEU A 435 -10.63 -21.46 14.66
N ILE A 436 -9.50 -21.83 14.07
CA ILE A 436 -9.42 -22.15 12.63
C ILE A 436 -10.32 -23.35 12.29
N ARG A 437 -10.33 -24.40 13.13
CA ARG A 437 -11.22 -25.56 12.93
C ARG A 437 -12.69 -25.16 12.98
N ARG A 438 -13.08 -24.27 13.91
CA ARG A 438 -14.45 -23.73 14.00
C ARG A 438 -14.82 -22.94 12.74
N LEU A 439 -13.95 -22.01 12.31
CA LEU A 439 -14.17 -21.20 11.09
C LEU A 439 -14.33 -22.07 9.83
N ARG A 440 -13.53 -23.13 9.71
CA ARG A 440 -13.62 -24.10 8.60
C ARG A 440 -14.92 -24.89 8.61
N ARG A 441 -15.38 -25.35 9.79
CA ARG A 441 -16.64 -26.11 9.93
C ARG A 441 -17.83 -25.32 9.39
N ILE A 442 -17.87 -24.01 9.63
CA ILE A 442 -18.94 -23.11 9.19
C ILE A 442 -18.60 -22.39 7.87
N ARG A 443 -17.51 -22.79 7.19
CA ARG A 443 -17.01 -22.23 5.91
C ARG A 443 -16.76 -20.71 5.90
N ILE A 444 -16.67 -20.09 7.06
CA ILE A 444 -16.35 -18.65 7.18
C ILE A 444 -14.90 -18.36 6.82
N ASP A 445 -13.98 -19.33 6.94
CA ASP A 445 -12.61 -19.21 6.42
C ASP A 445 -12.56 -18.82 4.95
N ARG A 446 -13.49 -19.32 4.13
CA ARG A 446 -13.61 -18.95 2.70
C ARG A 446 -14.14 -17.54 2.50
N LEU A 447 -15.00 -17.05 3.39
CA LEU A 447 -15.50 -15.69 3.35
C LEU A 447 -14.40 -14.71 3.79
N ILE A 448 -13.72 -15.01 4.89
CA ILE A 448 -12.57 -14.25 5.40
C ILE A 448 -11.51 -14.10 4.30
N SER A 449 -11.09 -15.20 3.66
CA SER A 449 -10.09 -15.16 2.59
C SER A 449 -10.55 -14.44 1.30
N ARG A 450 -11.83 -14.10 1.17
CA ARG A 450 -12.38 -13.30 0.06
C ARG A 450 -12.53 -11.82 0.40
N ILE A 451 -12.45 -11.47 1.67
CA ILE A 451 -12.65 -10.11 2.18
C ILE A 451 -11.33 -9.51 2.67
N LEU A 452 -10.49 -10.31 3.29
CA LEU A 452 -9.16 -9.94 3.80
C LEU A 452 -8.07 -10.33 2.81
#